data_5a67f54013871f72e1a17ea883514129
#
_entry.id   5a67f54013871f72e1a17ea883514129
#
_cell.length_a   1.000
_cell.length_b   1.000
_cell.length_c   1.000
_cell.angle_alpha   90.00
_cell.angle_beta   90.00
_cell.angle_gamma   90.00
#
_symmetry.space_group_name_H-M   'P 1'
#
loop_
_entity.id
_entity.type
_entity.pdbx_description
1 polymer ?
#
loop_
_entity_poly.entity_id
_entity_poly.type
_entity_poly.pdbx_seq_one_letter_code
_entity_poly.pdbx_strand_id
1 'polypeptide(L)'
;MRNKCVQMSLEDIYNDVSKSMEDQKPALIELLETHIDFETIIPASFYNAFYQRYGRSHIYHLESFVRSLVLQKLLGISTDALLLSILKLSAELREFCGFIKVPDASQLTRFRANYCEHLKNMFEALVDLTDPICRKINVKKADYLVYDTTGIELPVAENNPKFFNTKLKAAKKLAKGNPDYDPYRGVYSLLPDASSTNPDARQQYINGHFCYALKMGVLTDGLGIPRHIEFFDEDFKNKHPEIVEKKTASPDKDKEIGDSVSLKA
;
A
#
# COMPACT_ATOMS: atom_id res chain seq x y z
N MET A 1 57.98 -4.13 -18.07
CA MET A 1 57.49 -2.91 -17.36
C MET A 1 56.99 -3.34 -16.00
N ARG A 2 57.63 -2.90 -14.89
CA ARG A 2 57.13 -3.13 -13.52
C ARG A 2 56.03 -2.16 -13.24
N ASN A 3 54.81 -2.61 -13.05
CA ASN A 3 53.71 -1.78 -12.52
C ASN A 3 54.12 -1.31 -11.10
N LYS A 4 54.39 -0.03 -10.95
CA LYS A 4 54.55 0.58 -9.64
C LYS A 4 53.11 0.63 -9.05
N CYS A 5 52.85 -0.22 -8.05
CA CYS A 5 51.71 -0.03 -7.17
C CYS A 5 51.94 1.31 -6.43
N VAL A 6 51.09 2.28 -6.73
CA VAL A 6 51.03 3.51 -5.92
C VAL A 6 50.30 3.13 -4.66
N GLN A 7 50.96 3.23 -3.51
CA GLN A 7 50.35 3.02 -2.21
C GLN A 7 49.47 4.24 -1.93
N MET A 8 48.16 4.06 -1.98
CA MET A 8 47.21 5.10 -1.59
C MET A 8 47.21 5.31 -0.07
N SER A 9 47.15 6.52 0.38
CA SER A 9 46.96 6.83 1.79
C SER A 9 45.52 6.51 2.19
N LEU A 10 45.27 6.32 3.50
CA LEU A 10 43.90 6.18 4.03
C LEU A 10 43.06 7.41 3.73
N GLU A 11 43.66 8.59 3.67
CA GLU A 11 43.01 9.84 3.32
C GLU A 11 42.63 9.90 1.83
N ASP A 12 43.48 9.40 0.94
CA ASP A 12 43.16 9.30 -0.49
C ASP A 12 42.02 8.33 -0.73
N ILE A 13 42.02 7.18 -0.04
CA ILE A 13 40.92 6.20 -0.13
C ILE A 13 39.63 6.79 0.42
N TYR A 14 39.68 7.49 1.55
CA TYR A 14 38.50 8.15 2.12
C TYR A 14 37.94 9.23 1.16
N ASN A 15 38.79 10.05 0.58
CA ASN A 15 38.39 11.10 -0.35
C ASN A 15 37.81 10.53 -1.66
N ASP A 16 38.41 9.45 -2.19
CA ASP A 16 37.92 8.78 -3.40
C ASP A 16 36.58 8.10 -3.14
N VAL A 17 36.42 7.46 -1.98
CA VAL A 17 35.14 6.84 -1.59
C VAL A 17 34.08 7.93 -1.37
N SER A 18 34.41 9.00 -0.64
CA SER A 18 33.49 10.12 -0.40
C SER A 18 33.04 10.77 -1.70
N LYS A 19 33.96 11.04 -2.60
CA LYS A 19 33.67 11.60 -3.92
C LYS A 19 32.85 10.66 -4.79
N SER A 20 33.16 9.36 -4.77
CA SER A 20 32.38 8.34 -5.48
C SER A 20 30.96 8.21 -4.92
N MET A 21 30.76 8.43 -3.63
CA MET A 21 29.45 8.44 -2.99
C MET A 21 28.64 9.70 -3.34
N GLU A 22 29.29 10.87 -3.37
CA GLU A 22 28.66 12.13 -3.82
C GLU A 22 28.22 12.07 -5.29
N ASP A 23 29.06 11.51 -6.18
CA ASP A 23 28.77 11.33 -7.61
C ASP A 23 27.68 10.27 -7.87
N GLN A 24 27.33 9.44 -6.89
CA GLN A 24 26.37 8.33 -7.04
C GLN A 24 25.02 8.57 -6.37
N LYS A 25 24.78 9.75 -5.80
CA LYS A 25 23.45 10.03 -5.24
C LYS A 25 22.40 9.87 -6.36
N PRO A 26 21.44 8.96 -6.22
CA PRO A 26 20.44 8.75 -7.28
C PRO A 26 19.72 10.06 -7.57
N ALA A 27 19.67 10.46 -8.85
CA ALA A 27 19.00 11.70 -9.29
C ALA A 27 17.56 11.81 -8.77
N LEU A 28 16.88 10.66 -8.55
CA LEU A 28 15.58 10.61 -7.94
C LEU A 28 15.59 11.13 -6.50
N ILE A 29 16.59 10.77 -5.70
CA ILE A 29 16.70 11.21 -4.30
C ILE A 29 16.98 12.71 -4.24
N GLU A 30 17.89 13.20 -5.08
CA GLU A 30 18.18 14.62 -5.20
C GLU A 30 16.93 15.43 -5.61
N LEU A 31 16.14 14.91 -6.54
CA LEU A 31 14.90 15.53 -6.98
C LEU A 31 13.85 15.56 -5.84
N LEU A 32 13.74 14.49 -5.06
CA LEU A 32 12.84 14.44 -3.91
C LEU A 32 13.23 15.44 -2.82
N GLU A 33 14.52 15.51 -2.47
CA GLU A 33 15.02 16.43 -1.45
C GLU A 33 14.88 17.89 -1.88
N THR A 34 15.03 18.17 -3.18
CA THR A 34 14.94 19.54 -3.71
C THR A 34 13.51 20.04 -3.80
N HIS A 35 12.57 19.16 -4.13
CA HIS A 35 11.20 19.56 -4.49
C HIS A 35 10.12 19.15 -3.50
N ILE A 36 10.41 18.24 -2.56
CA ILE A 36 9.46 17.76 -1.58
C ILE A 36 9.88 18.15 -0.17
N ASP A 37 9.14 19.08 0.41
CA ASP A 37 9.23 19.41 1.81
C ASP A 37 8.29 18.50 2.64
N PHE A 38 8.87 17.47 3.23
CA PHE A 38 8.10 16.50 4.04
C PHE A 38 7.49 17.12 5.30
N GLU A 39 8.09 18.18 5.84
CA GLU A 39 7.53 18.86 7.01
C GLU A 39 6.22 19.58 6.67
N THR A 40 6.14 20.16 5.48
CA THR A 40 4.91 20.80 4.99
C THR A 40 3.82 19.79 4.61
N ILE A 41 4.20 18.61 4.13
CA ILE A 41 3.26 17.56 3.71
C ILE A 41 2.60 16.88 4.92
N ILE A 42 3.32 16.73 6.04
CA ILE A 42 2.81 16.05 7.22
C ILE A 42 1.96 17.03 8.03
N PRO A 43 0.65 16.74 8.24
CA PRO A 43 -0.21 17.64 9.00
C PRO A 43 0.25 17.84 10.45
N ALA A 44 0.08 19.03 11.00
CA ALA A 44 0.42 19.33 12.39
C ALA A 44 -0.30 18.42 13.40
N SER A 45 -1.53 17.97 13.08
CA SER A 45 -2.26 16.99 13.87
C SER A 45 -1.54 15.64 13.99
N PHE A 46 -0.81 15.23 12.96
CA PHE A 46 -0.02 14.01 12.99
C PHE A 46 1.22 14.17 13.88
N TYR A 47 1.92 15.30 13.79
CA TYR A 47 3.02 15.63 14.71
C TYR A 47 2.56 15.61 16.17
N ASN A 48 1.42 16.24 16.48
CA ASN A 48 0.86 16.27 17.83
C ASN A 48 0.50 14.86 18.34
N ALA A 49 -0.02 14.00 17.49
CA ALA A 49 -0.35 12.62 17.83
C ALA A 49 0.89 11.75 18.01
N PHE A 50 1.92 11.97 17.21
CA PHE A 50 3.16 11.20 17.29
C PHE A 50 4.03 11.62 18.48
N TYR A 51 4.24 12.92 18.69
CA TYR A 51 5.05 13.46 19.78
C TYR A 51 4.17 13.87 20.96
N GLN A 52 3.54 12.88 21.60
CA GLN A 52 2.72 13.13 22.78
C GLN A 52 3.55 13.73 23.92
N ARG A 53 2.93 14.64 24.68
CA ARG A 53 3.57 15.35 25.79
C ARG A 53 4.06 14.44 26.90
N TYR A 54 3.46 13.26 27.06
CA TYR A 54 3.78 12.27 28.09
C TYR A 54 4.13 10.95 27.43
N GLY A 55 5.15 10.28 27.93
CA GLY A 55 5.58 8.98 27.44
C GLY A 55 7.09 8.89 27.23
N ARG A 56 7.52 7.74 26.72
CA ARG A 56 8.92 7.53 26.36
C ARG A 56 9.24 8.29 25.06
N SER A 57 10.38 8.99 25.03
CA SER A 57 10.84 9.65 23.80
C SER A 57 10.99 8.67 22.64
N HIS A 58 10.57 9.11 21.46
CA HIS A 58 10.73 8.33 20.23
C HIS A 58 12.21 8.27 19.84
N ILE A 59 12.67 7.08 19.45
CA ILE A 59 14.03 6.87 18.92
C ILE A 59 14.12 7.34 17.46
N TYR A 60 12.99 7.27 16.75
CA TYR A 60 12.87 7.60 15.33
C TYR A 60 11.93 8.78 15.15
N HIS A 61 12.24 9.64 14.20
CA HIS A 61 11.39 10.77 13.83
C HIS A 61 10.19 10.34 12.99
N LEU A 62 9.10 11.08 13.07
CA LEU A 62 7.89 10.86 12.26
C LEU A 62 8.23 10.89 10.77
N GLU A 63 8.96 11.91 10.35
CA GLU A 63 9.39 12.13 8.98
C GLU A 63 10.18 10.93 8.44
N SER A 64 11.01 10.30 9.27
CA SER A 64 11.80 9.14 8.89
C SER A 64 10.92 7.96 8.48
N PHE A 65 9.84 7.72 9.20
CA PHE A 65 8.86 6.70 8.83
C PHE A 65 8.13 7.08 7.53
N VAL A 66 7.65 8.31 7.42
CA VAL A 66 6.93 8.78 6.22
C VAL A 66 7.83 8.69 4.99
N ARG A 67 9.06 9.21 5.05
CA ARG A 67 10.05 9.12 3.96
C ARG A 67 10.32 7.67 3.57
N SER A 68 10.44 6.77 4.54
CA SER A 68 10.66 5.34 4.27
C SER A 68 9.48 4.68 3.55
N LEU A 69 8.24 5.04 3.89
CA LEU A 69 7.05 4.56 3.19
C LEU A 69 6.96 5.09 1.75
N VAL A 70 7.28 6.37 1.56
CA VAL A 70 7.35 6.98 0.22
C VAL A 70 8.43 6.28 -0.61
N LEU A 71 9.63 6.12 -0.06
CA LEU A 71 10.73 5.41 -0.73
C LEU A 71 10.35 3.98 -1.10
N GLN A 72 9.68 3.26 -0.19
CA GLN A 72 9.19 1.91 -0.44
C GLN A 72 8.30 1.84 -1.69
N LYS A 73 7.40 2.80 -1.84
CA LYS A 73 6.48 2.86 -2.98
C LYS A 73 7.16 3.29 -4.27
N LEU A 74 8.01 4.30 -4.21
CA LEU A 74 8.75 4.81 -5.38
C LEU A 74 9.68 3.76 -5.98
N LEU A 75 10.35 2.98 -5.15
CA LEU A 75 11.24 1.91 -5.60
C LEU A 75 10.54 0.57 -5.87
N GLY A 76 9.22 0.49 -5.71
CA GLY A 76 8.45 -0.75 -5.92
C GLY A 76 8.82 -1.88 -4.95
N ILE A 77 9.29 -1.54 -3.75
CA ILE A 77 9.73 -2.53 -2.75
C ILE A 77 8.51 -3.20 -2.14
N SER A 78 8.35 -4.50 -2.39
CA SER A 78 7.15 -5.25 -2.04
C SER A 78 7.00 -5.56 -0.55
N THR A 79 8.10 -5.64 0.21
CA THR A 79 8.06 -6.07 1.63
C THR A 79 8.86 -5.15 2.54
N ASP A 80 8.44 -5.04 3.80
CA ASP A 80 9.17 -4.29 4.83
C ASP A 80 10.56 -4.89 5.08
N ALA A 81 10.67 -6.22 5.05
CA ALA A 81 11.94 -6.89 5.24
C ALA A 81 12.97 -6.49 4.16
N LEU A 82 12.51 -6.39 2.90
CA LEU A 82 13.36 -5.95 1.80
C LEU A 82 13.71 -4.46 1.95
N LEU A 83 12.75 -3.60 2.29
CA LEU A 83 13.01 -2.18 2.56
C LEU A 83 14.10 -2.02 3.63
N LEU A 84 13.94 -2.67 4.78
CA LEU A 84 14.88 -2.57 5.88
C LEU A 84 16.27 -3.13 5.51
N SER A 85 16.32 -4.16 4.67
CA SER A 85 17.58 -4.69 4.15
C SER A 85 18.29 -3.69 3.23
N ILE A 86 17.55 -3.03 2.35
CA ILE A 86 18.07 -1.97 1.45
C ILE A 86 18.58 -0.79 2.28
N LEU A 87 17.83 -0.33 3.30
CA LEU A 87 18.25 0.77 4.18
C LEU A 87 19.49 0.42 5.03
N LYS A 88 19.72 -0.86 5.32
CA LYS A 88 20.97 -1.29 5.98
C LYS A 88 22.17 -1.28 5.03
N LEU A 89 21.94 -1.56 3.75
CA LEU A 89 22.99 -1.67 2.73
C LEU A 89 23.37 -0.32 2.13
N SER A 90 22.38 0.58 1.90
CA SER A 90 22.63 1.91 1.32
C SER A 90 22.64 2.98 2.41
N ALA A 91 23.75 3.69 2.53
CA ALA A 91 23.91 4.83 3.43
C ALA A 91 23.06 6.03 2.95
N GLU A 92 23.04 6.29 1.64
CA GLU A 92 22.33 7.41 1.03
C GLU A 92 20.81 7.30 1.24
N LEU A 93 20.22 6.11 1.01
CA LEU A 93 18.80 5.88 1.22
C LEU A 93 18.42 5.95 2.70
N ARG A 94 19.29 5.49 3.58
CA ARG A 94 19.11 5.61 5.02
C ARG A 94 19.17 7.07 5.47
N GLU A 95 20.13 7.85 4.94
CA GLU A 95 20.27 9.28 5.20
C GLU A 95 19.08 10.06 4.68
N PHE A 96 18.63 9.80 3.45
CA PHE A 96 17.39 10.35 2.91
C PHE A 96 16.19 10.14 3.84
N CYS A 97 16.07 8.93 4.41
CA CYS A 97 15.03 8.65 5.39
C CYS A 97 15.29 9.33 6.76
N GLY A 98 16.48 9.81 7.03
CA GLY A 98 16.86 10.38 8.34
C GLY A 98 17.01 9.33 9.44
N PHE A 99 17.35 8.08 9.11
CA PHE A 99 17.58 7.04 10.11
C PHE A 99 19.04 6.97 10.51
N ILE A 100 19.35 7.31 11.77
CA ILE A 100 20.67 7.03 12.36
C ILE A 100 20.86 5.50 12.49
N LYS A 101 19.81 4.81 12.95
CA LYS A 101 19.74 3.35 13.04
C LYS A 101 18.49 2.86 12.37
N VAL A 102 18.61 1.86 11.48
CA VAL A 102 17.45 1.29 10.79
C VAL A 102 16.52 0.60 11.80
N PRO A 103 15.22 0.91 11.77
CA PRO A 103 14.24 0.27 12.65
C PRO A 103 14.10 -1.22 12.35
N ASP A 104 13.46 -1.97 13.23
CA ASP A 104 13.03 -3.33 12.96
C ASP A 104 11.63 -3.37 12.30
N ALA A 105 11.27 -4.53 11.73
CA ALA A 105 10.00 -4.69 11.03
C ALA A 105 8.77 -4.45 11.95
N SER A 106 8.89 -4.79 13.24
CA SER A 106 7.79 -4.60 14.20
C SER A 106 7.50 -3.13 14.46
N GLN A 107 8.48 -2.26 14.30
CA GLN A 107 8.31 -0.81 14.46
C GLN A 107 7.56 -0.20 13.28
N LEU A 108 7.87 -0.62 12.03
CA LEU A 108 7.10 -0.22 10.86
C LEU A 108 5.65 -0.71 10.93
N THR A 109 5.43 -1.95 11.34
CA THR A 109 4.09 -2.52 11.51
C THR A 109 3.30 -1.75 12.56
N ARG A 110 3.89 -1.48 13.72
CA ARG A 110 3.26 -0.68 14.79
C ARG A 110 3.00 0.75 14.35
N PHE A 111 3.91 1.37 13.62
CA PHE A 111 3.71 2.71 13.09
C PHE A 111 2.48 2.77 12.20
N ARG A 112 2.34 1.87 11.23
CA ARG A 112 1.16 1.83 10.36
C ARG A 112 -0.13 1.55 11.13
N ALA A 113 -0.11 0.60 12.06
CA ALA A 113 -1.29 0.24 12.84
C ALA A 113 -1.76 1.37 13.76
N ASN A 114 -0.82 2.04 14.44
CA ASN A 114 -1.16 3.08 15.40
C ASN A 114 -1.55 4.42 14.75
N TYR A 115 -1.09 4.68 13.52
CA TYR A 115 -1.26 5.96 12.85
C TYR A 115 -1.97 5.86 11.50
N CYS A 116 -2.77 4.80 11.29
CA CYS A 116 -3.51 4.59 10.04
C CYS A 116 -4.38 5.78 9.67
N GLU A 117 -5.18 6.30 10.62
CA GLU A 117 -6.05 7.46 10.43
C GLU A 117 -5.25 8.74 10.11
N HIS A 118 -4.10 8.92 10.75
CA HIS A 118 -3.25 10.09 10.46
C HIS A 118 -2.61 10.00 9.07
N LEU A 119 -2.30 8.78 8.60
CA LEU A 119 -1.83 8.56 7.23
C LEU A 119 -2.94 8.83 6.21
N LYS A 120 -4.20 8.47 6.53
CA LYS A 120 -5.36 8.81 5.72
C LYS A 120 -5.56 10.34 5.65
N ASN A 121 -5.56 11.01 6.78
CA ASN A 121 -5.67 12.47 6.84
C ASN A 121 -4.52 13.19 6.10
N MET A 122 -3.31 12.59 6.12
CA MET A 122 -2.18 13.10 5.33
C MET A 122 -2.44 12.97 3.82
N PHE A 123 -3.08 11.89 3.38
CA PHE A 123 -3.50 11.75 1.98
C PHE A 123 -4.50 12.83 1.58
N GLU A 124 -5.50 13.11 2.41
CA GLU A 124 -6.48 14.18 2.17
C GLU A 124 -5.79 15.56 2.06
N ALA A 125 -4.86 15.87 2.97
CA ALA A 125 -4.07 17.09 2.90
C ALA A 125 -3.22 17.18 1.61
N LEU A 126 -2.67 16.05 1.13
CA LEU A 126 -1.95 15.99 -0.15
C LEU A 126 -2.88 16.26 -1.33
N VAL A 127 -4.13 15.81 -1.29
CA VAL A 127 -5.13 16.12 -2.32
C VAL A 127 -5.35 17.63 -2.41
N ASP A 128 -5.53 18.30 -1.27
CA ASP A 128 -5.72 19.77 -1.20
C ASP A 128 -4.49 20.52 -1.71
N LEU A 129 -3.28 20.08 -1.35
CA LEU A 129 -2.02 20.68 -1.79
C LEU A 129 -1.79 20.50 -3.30
N THR A 130 -2.21 19.39 -3.88
CA THR A 130 -1.99 19.08 -5.30
C THR A 130 -3.04 19.67 -6.22
N ASP A 131 -4.25 19.99 -5.74
CA ASP A 131 -5.33 20.55 -6.56
C ASP A 131 -4.93 21.84 -7.31
N PRO A 132 -4.36 22.86 -6.67
CA PRO A 132 -3.92 24.07 -7.37
C PRO A 132 -2.85 23.81 -8.43
N ILE A 133 -2.00 22.80 -8.22
CA ILE A 133 -0.96 22.41 -9.18
C ILE A 133 -1.62 21.76 -10.40
N CYS A 134 -2.55 20.82 -10.20
CA CYS A 134 -3.28 20.18 -11.28
C CYS A 134 -4.08 21.17 -12.13
N ARG A 135 -4.71 22.16 -11.49
CA ARG A 135 -5.41 23.24 -12.17
C ARG A 135 -4.47 24.12 -13.00
N LYS A 136 -3.26 24.40 -12.53
CA LYS A 136 -2.25 25.11 -13.31
C LYS A 136 -1.78 24.32 -14.53
N ILE A 137 -1.72 22.99 -14.43
CA ILE A 137 -1.32 22.13 -15.55
C ILE A 137 -2.45 22.09 -16.58
N ASN A 138 -3.68 21.77 -16.18
CA ASN A 138 -4.82 21.70 -17.09
C ASN A 138 -6.16 21.73 -16.33
N VAL A 139 -6.84 22.87 -16.30
CA VAL A 139 -8.11 23.08 -15.60
C VAL A 139 -9.17 22.06 -16.00
N LYS A 140 -9.35 21.83 -17.32
CA LYS A 140 -10.40 20.92 -17.82
C LYS A 140 -10.17 19.47 -17.34
N LYS A 141 -8.91 19.04 -17.31
CA LYS A 141 -8.57 17.70 -16.80
C LYS A 141 -8.67 17.63 -15.29
N ALA A 142 -8.29 18.68 -14.57
CA ALA A 142 -8.42 18.72 -13.12
C ALA A 142 -9.89 18.69 -12.64
N ASP A 143 -10.81 19.28 -13.42
CA ASP A 143 -12.25 19.28 -13.13
C ASP A 143 -12.96 17.99 -13.62
N TYR A 144 -12.32 17.19 -14.46
CA TYR A 144 -12.88 15.93 -14.93
C TYR A 144 -12.58 14.82 -13.95
N LEU A 145 -13.61 14.21 -13.40
CA LEU A 145 -13.48 13.15 -12.40
C LEU A 145 -13.80 11.79 -13.01
N VAL A 146 -12.97 10.80 -12.69
CA VAL A 146 -13.12 9.40 -13.07
C VAL A 146 -13.23 8.57 -11.80
N TYR A 147 -14.30 7.81 -11.70
CA TYR A 147 -14.51 6.88 -10.59
C TYR A 147 -14.43 5.44 -11.09
N ASP A 148 -13.70 4.62 -10.34
CA ASP A 148 -13.61 3.18 -10.58
C ASP A 148 -13.47 2.44 -9.26
N THR A 149 -13.88 1.18 -9.24
CA THR A 149 -13.72 0.32 -8.07
C THR A 149 -12.76 -0.81 -8.36
N THR A 150 -11.94 -1.14 -7.39
CA THR A 150 -11.00 -2.25 -7.48
C THR A 150 -10.99 -3.05 -6.17
N GLY A 151 -10.47 -4.27 -6.22
CA GLY A 151 -10.24 -5.07 -5.02
C GLY A 151 -8.76 -5.11 -4.67
N ILE A 152 -8.47 -5.04 -3.38
CA ILE A 152 -7.13 -5.27 -2.85
C ILE A 152 -7.10 -6.67 -2.27
N GLU A 153 -6.38 -7.59 -2.93
CA GLU A 153 -6.18 -8.92 -2.39
C GLU A 153 -5.44 -8.84 -1.04
N LEU A 154 -6.03 -9.45 -0.02
CA LEU A 154 -5.46 -9.42 1.33
C LEU A 154 -4.68 -10.71 1.63
N PRO A 155 -3.63 -10.64 2.47
CA PRO A 155 -2.82 -11.79 2.86
C PRO A 155 -3.54 -12.64 3.91
N VAL A 156 -4.71 -13.20 3.53
CA VAL A 156 -5.53 -14.06 4.39
C VAL A 156 -5.30 -15.54 4.08
N ALA A 157 -5.65 -16.41 5.03
CA ALA A 157 -5.45 -17.85 4.90
C ALA A 157 -6.22 -18.44 3.71
N GLU A 158 -7.38 -17.90 3.42
CA GLU A 158 -8.27 -18.31 2.33
C GLU A 158 -7.66 -18.06 0.93
N ASN A 159 -6.75 -17.09 0.79
CA ASN A 159 -5.99 -16.82 -0.43
C ASN A 159 -4.81 -17.79 -0.61
N ASN A 160 -4.53 -18.65 0.36
CA ASN A 160 -3.50 -19.66 0.18
C ASN A 160 -4.02 -20.78 -0.74
N PRO A 161 -3.30 -21.17 -1.80
CA PRO A 161 -3.68 -22.26 -2.70
C PRO A 161 -3.97 -23.58 -1.99
N LYS A 162 -3.34 -23.84 -0.83
CA LYS A 162 -3.60 -25.03 -0.02
C LYS A 162 -5.01 -25.05 0.55
N PHE A 163 -5.55 -23.90 0.93
CA PHE A 163 -6.91 -23.77 1.43
C PHE A 163 -7.93 -24.16 0.36
N PHE A 164 -7.82 -23.54 -0.82
CA PHE A 164 -8.68 -23.87 -1.96
C PHE A 164 -8.58 -25.35 -2.36
N ASN A 165 -7.38 -25.90 -2.46
CA ASN A 165 -7.16 -27.30 -2.79
C ASN A 165 -7.79 -28.27 -1.76
N THR A 166 -7.83 -27.88 -0.49
CA THR A 166 -8.50 -28.68 0.56
C THR A 166 -10.01 -28.70 0.34
N LYS A 167 -10.62 -27.56 0.01
CA LYS A 167 -12.06 -27.48 -0.33
C LYS A 167 -12.38 -28.21 -1.63
N LEU A 168 -11.52 -28.13 -2.63
CA LEU A 168 -11.68 -28.87 -3.89
C LEU A 168 -11.63 -30.39 -3.68
N LYS A 169 -10.77 -30.88 -2.77
CA LYS A 169 -10.76 -32.31 -2.39
C LYS A 169 -12.08 -32.72 -1.74
N ALA A 170 -12.69 -31.88 -0.90
CA ALA A 170 -13.99 -32.12 -0.32
C ALA A 170 -15.10 -32.14 -1.39
N ALA A 171 -15.11 -31.16 -2.32
CA ALA A 171 -16.04 -31.13 -3.45
C ALA A 171 -15.94 -32.41 -4.33
N LYS A 172 -14.73 -32.87 -4.62
CA LYS A 172 -14.49 -34.13 -5.37
C LYS A 172 -14.99 -35.37 -4.63
N LYS A 173 -15.01 -35.37 -3.30
CA LYS A 173 -15.63 -36.48 -2.53
C LYS A 173 -17.16 -36.45 -2.66
N LEU A 174 -17.78 -35.27 -2.64
CA LEU A 174 -19.23 -35.14 -2.86
C LEU A 174 -19.65 -35.58 -4.28
N ALA A 175 -18.82 -35.27 -5.28
CA ALA A 175 -19.06 -35.70 -6.67
C ALA A 175 -19.08 -37.22 -6.85
N LYS A 176 -18.35 -38.01 -6.04
CA LYS A 176 -18.35 -39.44 -6.10
C LYS A 176 -19.71 -40.07 -5.77
N GLY A 177 -20.56 -39.39 -4.98
CA GLY A 177 -21.90 -39.82 -4.63
C GLY A 177 -23.01 -39.17 -5.48
N ASN A 178 -22.68 -38.21 -6.34
CA ASN A 178 -23.63 -37.49 -7.19
C ASN A 178 -23.01 -37.18 -8.55
N PRO A 179 -23.36 -37.93 -9.61
CA PRO A 179 -22.82 -37.76 -10.94
C PRO A 179 -23.09 -36.38 -11.58
N ASP A 180 -24.18 -35.70 -11.16
CA ASP A 180 -24.57 -34.40 -11.69
C ASP A 180 -23.89 -33.25 -10.98
N TYR A 181 -23.10 -33.52 -9.93
CA TYR A 181 -22.36 -32.49 -9.17
C TYR A 181 -20.99 -32.21 -9.80
N ASP A 182 -20.82 -31.01 -10.34
CA ASP A 182 -19.51 -30.52 -10.81
C ASP A 182 -18.65 -30.02 -9.64
N PRO A 183 -17.56 -30.73 -9.25
CA PRO A 183 -16.74 -30.33 -8.12
C PRO A 183 -15.98 -29.03 -8.34
N TYR A 184 -15.72 -28.62 -9.58
CA TYR A 184 -15.02 -27.39 -9.90
C TYR A 184 -15.90 -26.15 -9.76
N ARG A 185 -17.20 -26.28 -9.97
CA ARG A 185 -18.18 -25.24 -9.65
C ARG A 185 -18.62 -25.32 -8.20
N GLY A 186 -18.89 -26.50 -7.72
CA GLY A 186 -19.35 -26.74 -6.35
C GLY A 186 -18.34 -26.37 -5.26
N VAL A 187 -17.05 -26.24 -5.58
CA VAL A 187 -16.05 -25.80 -4.60
C VAL A 187 -16.34 -24.40 -4.07
N TYR A 188 -16.88 -23.51 -4.89
CA TYR A 188 -17.15 -22.13 -4.48
C TYR A 188 -18.25 -22.04 -3.41
N SER A 189 -19.22 -22.96 -3.40
CA SER A 189 -20.23 -23.03 -2.34
C SER A 189 -19.69 -23.59 -1.01
N LEU A 190 -18.50 -24.21 -1.03
CA LEU A 190 -17.80 -24.69 0.16
C LEU A 190 -16.81 -23.67 0.76
N LEU A 191 -16.59 -22.57 0.05
CA LEU A 191 -15.76 -21.48 0.53
C LEU A 191 -16.58 -20.56 1.46
N PRO A 192 -15.99 -20.04 2.55
CA PRO A 192 -16.68 -19.06 3.39
C PRO A 192 -16.89 -17.75 2.61
N ASP A 193 -17.98 -17.04 2.90
CA ASP A 193 -18.31 -15.77 2.25
C ASP A 193 -17.28 -14.66 2.54
N ALA A 194 -16.66 -14.71 3.73
CA ALA A 194 -15.62 -13.79 4.18
C ALA A 194 -14.47 -14.56 4.82
N SER A 195 -13.30 -13.94 4.91
CA SER A 195 -12.17 -14.53 5.60
C SER A 195 -12.42 -14.62 7.11
N SER A 196 -11.94 -15.69 7.71
CA SER A 196 -12.01 -15.91 9.16
C SER A 196 -11.14 -14.94 9.98
N THR A 197 -10.10 -14.40 9.37
CA THR A 197 -9.15 -13.48 10.02
C THR A 197 -9.46 -12.01 9.74
N ASN A 198 -10.17 -11.73 8.65
CA ASN A 198 -10.59 -10.38 8.29
C ASN A 198 -11.98 -10.43 7.63
N PRO A 199 -13.06 -10.09 8.36
CA PRO A 199 -14.42 -10.15 7.84
C PRO A 199 -14.69 -9.26 6.62
N ASP A 200 -13.91 -8.20 6.42
CA ASP A 200 -14.02 -7.32 5.27
C ASP A 200 -13.39 -7.90 4.00
N ALA A 201 -12.52 -8.90 4.15
CA ALA A 201 -11.99 -9.67 3.02
C ALA A 201 -13.05 -10.65 2.53
N ARG A 202 -13.70 -10.32 1.41
CA ARG A 202 -14.78 -11.13 0.81
C ARG A 202 -14.36 -11.71 -0.52
N GLN A 203 -15.13 -12.72 -0.95
CA GLN A 203 -14.93 -13.36 -2.24
C GLN A 203 -15.08 -12.35 -3.38
N GLN A 204 -14.07 -12.23 -4.22
CA GLN A 204 -14.05 -11.36 -5.38
C GLN A 204 -13.33 -12.05 -6.54
N TYR A 205 -13.65 -11.61 -7.75
CA TYR A 205 -12.94 -12.00 -8.96
C TYR A 205 -12.19 -10.78 -9.50
N ILE A 206 -10.85 -10.77 -9.34
CA ILE A 206 -9.99 -9.62 -9.64
C ILE A 206 -8.92 -10.06 -10.63
N ASN A 207 -8.74 -9.29 -11.71
CA ASN A 207 -7.68 -9.53 -12.71
C ASN A 207 -7.63 -10.97 -13.23
N GLY A 208 -8.80 -11.61 -13.37
CA GLY A 208 -8.90 -12.94 -13.93
C GLY A 208 -8.72 -14.09 -12.94
N HIS A 209 -8.60 -13.82 -11.64
CA HIS A 209 -8.56 -14.88 -10.62
C HIS A 209 -9.49 -14.59 -9.44
N PHE A 210 -9.90 -15.68 -8.77
CA PHE A 210 -10.72 -15.64 -7.58
C PHE A 210 -9.83 -15.44 -6.35
N CYS A 211 -10.19 -14.47 -5.49
CA CYS A 211 -9.49 -14.20 -4.23
C CYS A 211 -10.42 -13.58 -3.18
N TYR A 212 -9.94 -13.54 -1.94
CA TYR A 212 -10.53 -12.75 -0.87
C TYR A 212 -9.85 -11.39 -0.82
N ALA A 213 -10.63 -10.35 -1.06
CA ALA A 213 -10.14 -8.99 -1.21
C ALA A 213 -11.02 -7.99 -0.46
N LEU A 214 -10.43 -6.88 -0.09
CA LEU A 214 -11.16 -5.70 0.34
C LEU A 214 -11.43 -4.83 -0.90
N LYS A 215 -12.69 -4.51 -1.12
CA LYS A 215 -13.08 -3.63 -2.21
C LYS A 215 -12.85 -2.17 -1.82
N MET A 216 -12.39 -1.36 -2.76
CA MET A 216 -12.27 0.08 -2.61
C MET A 216 -12.77 0.81 -3.85
N GLY A 217 -13.29 2.02 -3.64
CA GLY A 217 -13.55 3.01 -4.67
C GLY A 217 -12.44 4.04 -4.74
N VAL A 218 -12.05 4.42 -5.93
CA VAL A 218 -11.05 5.46 -6.18
C VAL A 218 -11.61 6.50 -7.13
N LEU A 219 -11.57 7.75 -6.71
CA LEU A 219 -11.89 8.90 -7.53
C LEU A 219 -10.59 9.57 -7.96
N THR A 220 -10.35 9.69 -9.26
CA THR A 220 -9.19 10.38 -9.82
C THR A 220 -9.63 11.58 -10.64
N ASP A 221 -8.76 12.57 -10.80
CA ASP A 221 -8.97 13.58 -11.84
C ASP A 221 -8.53 13.06 -13.23
N GLY A 222 -8.78 13.85 -14.27
CA GLY A 222 -8.39 13.49 -15.64
C GLY A 222 -6.89 13.56 -15.92
N LEU A 223 -6.07 13.92 -14.93
CA LEU A 223 -4.61 13.79 -14.95
C LEU A 223 -4.16 12.45 -14.34
N GLY A 224 -5.10 11.67 -13.76
CA GLY A 224 -4.84 10.41 -13.08
C GLY A 224 -4.39 10.57 -11.63
N ILE A 225 -4.57 11.76 -11.03
CA ILE A 225 -4.23 12.01 -9.63
C ILE A 225 -5.41 11.59 -8.74
N PRO A 226 -5.20 10.70 -7.74
CA PRO A 226 -6.25 10.33 -6.80
C PRO A 226 -6.75 11.54 -6.02
N ARG A 227 -8.07 11.69 -5.96
CA ARG A 227 -8.78 12.76 -5.23
C ARG A 227 -9.50 12.25 -4.02
N HIS A 228 -9.99 11.01 -4.09
CA HIS A 228 -10.64 10.36 -2.97
C HIS A 228 -10.43 8.85 -3.05
N ILE A 229 -10.32 8.21 -1.90
CA ILE A 229 -10.22 6.76 -1.75
C ILE A 229 -11.15 6.36 -0.61
N GLU A 230 -12.07 5.42 -0.89
CA GLU A 230 -12.96 4.87 0.11
C GLU A 230 -12.83 3.34 0.14
N PHE A 231 -12.72 2.77 1.34
CA PHE A 231 -12.71 1.33 1.54
C PHE A 231 -14.13 0.84 1.90
N PHE A 232 -14.60 -0.23 1.25
CA PHE A 232 -15.91 -0.80 1.51
C PHE A 232 -15.83 -1.84 2.63
N ASP A 233 -15.35 -1.36 3.79
CA ASP A 233 -15.28 -2.11 5.03
C ASP A 233 -16.64 -2.12 5.77
N GLU A 234 -16.66 -2.68 6.96
CA GLU A 234 -17.88 -2.75 7.78
C GLU A 234 -18.37 -1.35 8.18
N ASP A 235 -17.47 -0.42 8.46
CA ASP A 235 -17.83 0.96 8.82
C ASP A 235 -18.50 1.69 7.64
N PHE A 236 -17.99 1.52 6.43
CA PHE A 236 -18.63 2.04 5.22
C PHE A 236 -20.04 1.44 5.02
N LYS A 237 -20.17 0.13 5.14
CA LYS A 237 -21.46 -0.56 4.98
C LYS A 237 -22.48 -0.15 6.04
N ASN A 238 -22.05 0.12 7.26
CA ASN A 238 -22.91 0.63 8.34
C ASN A 238 -23.37 2.06 8.08
N LYS A 239 -22.55 2.90 7.46
CA LYS A 239 -22.92 4.27 7.07
C LYS A 239 -23.86 4.30 5.85
N HIS A 240 -23.76 3.29 4.98
CA HIS A 240 -24.47 3.22 3.71
C HIS A 240 -25.30 1.93 3.60
N PRO A 241 -26.31 1.74 4.47
CA PRO A 241 -27.15 0.52 4.48
C PRO A 241 -28.01 0.37 3.22
N GLU A 242 -28.16 1.42 2.40
CA GLU A 242 -28.83 1.38 1.11
C GLU A 242 -28.03 0.63 0.04
N ILE A 243 -26.73 0.44 0.25
CA ILE A 243 -25.86 -0.34 -0.63
C ILE A 243 -26.01 -1.83 -0.25
N VAL A 244 -26.98 -2.49 -0.87
CA VAL A 244 -27.20 -3.91 -0.66
C VAL A 244 -26.35 -4.72 -1.62
N GLU A 245 -25.55 -5.64 -1.08
CA GLU A 245 -24.86 -6.67 -1.86
C GLU A 245 -25.91 -7.57 -2.55
N LYS A 246 -25.95 -7.56 -3.86
CA LYS A 246 -26.76 -8.52 -4.64
C LYS A 246 -25.87 -9.71 -4.96
N LYS A 247 -26.03 -10.81 -4.22
CA LYS A 247 -25.44 -12.09 -4.58
C LYS A 247 -26.26 -12.70 -5.70
N THR A 248 -25.62 -13.11 -6.79
CA THR A 248 -26.23 -13.89 -7.86
C THR A 248 -25.84 -15.37 -7.72
N ALA A 249 -26.48 -16.25 -8.47
CA ALA A 249 -26.13 -17.67 -8.50
C ALA A 249 -24.79 -17.97 -9.20
N SER A 250 -24.12 -16.96 -9.72
CA SER A 250 -22.86 -17.07 -10.47
C SER A 250 -21.78 -16.21 -9.81
N PRO A 251 -20.79 -16.79 -9.10
CA PRO A 251 -19.72 -16.04 -8.42
C PRO A 251 -18.92 -15.10 -9.34
N ASP A 252 -18.77 -15.48 -10.60
CA ASP A 252 -18.11 -14.69 -11.66
C ASP A 252 -18.92 -13.46 -12.10
N LYS A 253 -20.18 -13.33 -11.70
CA LYS A 253 -21.05 -12.19 -11.95
C LYS A 253 -21.40 -11.38 -10.71
N ASP A 254 -21.02 -11.92 -9.53
CA ASP A 254 -21.28 -11.25 -8.26
C ASP A 254 -20.30 -10.10 -8.11
N LYS A 255 -20.77 -8.88 -8.29
CA LYS A 255 -20.07 -7.69 -7.85
C LYS A 255 -20.58 -7.35 -6.45
N GLU A 256 -19.68 -7.30 -5.49
CA GLU A 256 -20.01 -7.01 -4.11
C GLU A 256 -20.77 -5.67 -3.99
N ILE A 257 -20.29 -4.64 -4.65
CA ILE A 257 -20.96 -3.34 -4.79
C ILE A 257 -20.68 -2.86 -6.22
N GLY A 258 -21.73 -2.56 -6.98
CA GLY A 258 -21.58 -2.04 -8.36
C GLY A 258 -21.05 -0.61 -8.35
N ASP A 259 -20.21 -0.26 -9.33
CA ASP A 259 -19.56 1.05 -9.44
C ASP A 259 -20.58 2.21 -9.46
N SER A 260 -21.70 2.03 -10.17
CA SER A 260 -22.77 3.03 -10.25
C SER A 260 -23.56 3.20 -8.94
N VAL A 261 -23.52 2.22 -8.05
CA VAL A 261 -24.19 2.27 -6.74
C VAL A 261 -23.27 2.94 -5.72
N SER A 262 -22.02 2.53 -5.70
CA SER A 262 -21.02 3.09 -4.77
C SER A 262 -20.68 4.56 -5.08
N LEU A 263 -20.79 5.01 -6.32
CA LEU A 263 -20.60 6.43 -6.67
C LEU A 263 -21.70 7.35 -6.06
N LYS A 264 -22.83 6.80 -5.62
CA LYS A 264 -23.95 7.57 -5.03
C LYS A 264 -23.86 7.68 -3.52
N ALA A 265 -23.05 6.86 -2.89
CA ALA A 265 -22.77 6.88 -1.46
C ALA A 265 -21.65 7.85 -1.13
#